data_c6e882b7a63fd412754f2c5d7efa179c
#
_entry.id   c6e882b7a63fd412754f2c5d7efa179c
#
_cell.length_a   1.000
_cell.length_b   1.000
_cell.length_c   1.000
_cell.angle_alpha   90.00
_cell.angle_beta   90.00
_cell.angle_gamma   90.00
#
_symmetry.space_group_name_H-M   'P 1'
#
loop_
_entity.id
_entity.type
_entity.pdbx_description
1 polymer ?
#
loop_
_entity_poly.entity_id
_entity_poly.type
_entity_poly.pdbx_seq_one_letter_code
_entity_poly.pdbx_strand_id
1 'polypeptide(L)' 'MTPKFKVGDHVRWNSEAGHVSGMIIKVHKKDTDYKGYTHHASADDPQYEIKSDKTDHIAMHKGTALHKID' A
#
# COMPACT_ATOMS: atom_id res chain seq x y z
N MET A 1 1.01 -14.93 10.03
CA MET A 1 1.46 -13.66 10.59
C MET A 1 0.47 -12.54 10.28
N THR A 2 0.26 -11.65 11.23
CA THR A 2 -0.66 -10.54 11.03
C THR A 2 -0.03 -9.49 10.12
N PRO A 3 -0.73 -8.98 9.10
CA PRO A 3 -0.21 -7.87 8.30
C PRO A 3 0.11 -6.66 9.18
N LYS A 4 1.13 -5.92 8.80
CA LYS A 4 1.55 -4.72 9.53
C LYS A 4 0.47 -3.64 9.52
N PHE A 5 -0.30 -3.56 8.45
CA PHE A 5 -1.38 -2.59 8.27
C PHE A 5 -2.64 -3.32 7.84
N LYS A 6 -3.77 -2.64 7.91
CA LYS A 6 -5.08 -3.19 7.54
C LYS A 6 -5.87 -2.17 6.75
N VAL A 7 -6.94 -2.63 6.10
CA VAL A 7 -7.88 -1.75 5.40
C VAL A 7 -8.42 -0.69 6.36
N GLY A 8 -8.39 0.56 5.92
CA GLY A 8 -8.80 1.70 6.73
C GLY A 8 -7.65 2.43 7.42
N ASP A 9 -6.45 1.82 7.44
CA ASP A 9 -5.30 2.49 8.04
C ASP A 9 -4.84 3.62 7.13
N HIS A 10 -4.52 4.76 7.76
CA HIS A 10 -4.00 5.92 7.06
C HIS A 10 -2.47 5.87 7.13
N VAL A 11 -1.83 5.94 5.97
CA VAL A 11 -0.39 5.77 5.86
C VAL A 11 0.21 6.84 4.96
N ARG A 12 1.52 6.98 5.04
CA ARG A 12 2.29 7.85 4.14
C ARG A 12 3.48 7.07 3.58
N TRP A 13 3.95 7.52 2.44
CA TRP A 13 5.14 6.96 1.81
C TRP A 13 5.85 8.05 1.01
N ASN A 14 7.10 7.78 0.63
CA ASN A 14 7.86 8.69 -0.20
C ASN A 14 7.69 8.31 -1.66
N SER A 15 7.44 9.30 -2.50
CA SER A 15 7.39 9.13 -3.96
C SER A 15 8.36 10.12 -4.60
N GLU A 16 8.48 10.04 -5.92
CA GLU A 16 9.29 11.02 -6.65
C GLU A 16 8.80 12.44 -6.46
N ALA A 17 7.52 12.62 -6.18
CA ALA A 17 6.91 13.92 -5.93
C ALA A 17 7.01 14.36 -4.47
N GLY A 18 7.68 13.58 -3.60
CA GLY A 18 7.80 13.86 -2.18
C GLY A 18 6.91 12.97 -1.33
N HIS A 19 6.49 13.49 -0.18
CA HIS A 19 5.64 12.72 0.73
C HIS A 19 4.21 12.67 0.24
N VAL A 20 3.66 11.46 0.18
CA VAL A 20 2.28 11.21 -0.22
C VAL A 20 1.60 10.43 0.88
N SER A 21 0.33 10.69 1.12
CA SER A 21 -0.46 9.94 2.09
C SER A 21 -1.74 9.41 1.47
N GLY A 22 -2.29 8.39 2.08
CA GLY A 22 -3.52 7.79 1.62
C GLY A 22 -4.04 6.76 2.59
N MET A 23 -5.18 6.16 2.24
CA MET A 23 -5.83 5.15 3.04
C MET A 23 -5.70 3.78 2.38
N ILE A 24 -5.38 2.77 3.16
CA ILE A 24 -5.32 1.39 2.66
C ILE A 24 -6.73 0.93 2.36
N ILE A 25 -6.94 0.50 1.12
CA ILE A 25 -8.23 0.01 0.66
C ILE A 25 -8.24 -1.49 0.44
N LYS A 26 -7.07 -2.11 0.34
CA LYS A 26 -6.96 -3.56 0.15
C LYS A 26 -5.60 -4.05 0.60
N VAL A 27 -5.56 -5.29 1.10
CA VAL A 27 -4.32 -5.97 1.47
C VAL A 27 -4.20 -7.21 0.60
N HIS A 28 -3.09 -7.33 -0.13
CA HIS A 28 -2.83 -8.46 -1.01
C HIS A 28 -1.76 -9.34 -0.38
N LYS A 29 -2.11 -10.59 -0.09
CA LYS A 29 -1.21 -11.57 0.50
C LYS A 29 -0.69 -12.58 -0.53
N LYS A 30 -1.03 -12.39 -1.79
CA LYS A 30 -0.61 -13.20 -2.93
C LYS A 30 -0.11 -12.29 -4.03
N ASP A 31 0.69 -12.85 -4.93
CA ASP A 31 1.12 -12.10 -6.11
C ASP A 31 -0.09 -11.56 -6.84
N THR A 32 -0.04 -10.30 -7.19
CA THR A 32 -1.17 -9.59 -7.79
C THR A 32 -0.72 -8.84 -9.02
N ASP A 33 -1.41 -9.04 -10.14
CA ASP A 33 -1.18 -8.25 -11.34
C ASP A 33 -1.92 -6.93 -11.22
N TYR A 34 -1.19 -5.85 -11.42
CA TYR A 34 -1.77 -4.51 -11.34
C TYR A 34 -1.11 -3.62 -12.40
N LYS A 35 -1.90 -3.09 -13.29
CA LYS A 35 -1.45 -2.21 -14.37
C LYS A 35 -0.29 -2.79 -15.19
N GLY A 36 -0.37 -4.07 -15.50
CA GLY A 36 0.63 -4.75 -16.31
C GLY A 36 1.85 -5.24 -15.56
N TYR A 37 1.90 -5.04 -14.25
CA TYR A 37 2.99 -5.54 -13.41
C TYR A 37 2.49 -6.56 -12.42
N THR A 38 3.35 -7.55 -12.16
CA THR A 38 3.09 -8.50 -11.09
C THR A 38 3.73 -7.96 -9.82
N HIS A 39 2.92 -7.68 -8.82
CA HIS A 39 3.38 -7.27 -7.50
C HIS A 39 3.48 -8.51 -6.62
N HIS A 40 4.71 -8.88 -6.27
CA HIS A 40 4.94 -10.05 -5.44
C HIS A 40 4.55 -9.78 -4.01
N ALA A 41 3.74 -10.68 -3.45
CA ALA A 41 3.27 -10.54 -2.08
C ALA A 41 3.11 -11.91 -1.45
N SER A 42 3.18 -11.95 -0.11
CA SER A 42 2.92 -13.14 0.66
C SER A 42 2.25 -12.75 1.96
N ALA A 43 1.83 -13.73 2.75
CA ALA A 43 1.22 -13.46 4.05
C ALA A 43 2.20 -12.76 4.99
N ASP A 44 3.50 -13.04 4.87
CA ASP A 44 4.53 -12.41 5.68
C ASP A 44 5.02 -11.06 5.14
N ASP A 45 4.77 -10.81 3.87
CA ASP A 45 5.21 -9.59 3.20
C ASP A 45 4.14 -9.14 2.20
N PRO A 46 2.99 -8.69 2.69
CA PRO A 46 1.89 -8.31 1.82
C PRO A 46 2.13 -7.00 1.09
N GLN A 47 1.46 -6.84 -0.03
CA GLN A 47 1.36 -5.57 -0.74
C GLN A 47 0.07 -4.87 -0.31
N TYR A 48 0.15 -3.57 -0.17
CA TYR A 48 -1.00 -2.75 0.23
C TYR A 48 -1.43 -1.88 -0.92
N GLU A 49 -2.71 -1.89 -1.20
CA GLU A 49 -3.32 -1.01 -2.20
C GLU A 49 -3.86 0.20 -1.46
N ILE A 50 -3.41 1.39 -1.87
CA ILE A 50 -3.65 2.62 -1.12
C ILE A 50 -4.24 3.67 -2.04
N LYS A 51 -5.32 4.28 -1.61
CA LYS A 51 -5.92 5.40 -2.35
C LYS A 51 -5.35 6.70 -1.80
N SER A 52 -4.78 7.52 -2.69
CA SER A 52 -4.19 8.80 -2.30
C SER A 52 -5.24 9.74 -1.72
N ASP A 53 -4.87 10.52 -0.70
CA ASP A 53 -5.77 11.49 -0.08
C ASP A 53 -6.09 12.67 -1.00
N LYS A 54 -5.16 13.03 -1.87
CA LYS A 54 -5.29 14.23 -2.70
C LYS A 54 -5.83 13.97 -4.09
N THR A 55 -5.77 12.73 -4.53
CA THR A 55 -6.18 12.37 -5.89
C THR A 55 -6.86 11.02 -5.85
N ASP A 56 -7.42 10.60 -6.98
CA ASP A 56 -8.00 9.26 -7.10
C ASP A 56 -6.97 8.20 -7.49
N HIS A 57 -5.69 8.55 -7.42
CA HIS A 57 -4.64 7.61 -7.77
C HIS A 57 -4.53 6.50 -6.73
N ILE A 58 -4.31 5.30 -7.23
CA ILE A 58 -4.11 4.11 -6.40
C ILE A 58 -2.63 3.74 -6.49
N ALA A 59 -2.02 3.52 -5.35
CA ALA A 59 -0.64 3.07 -5.26
C ALA A 59 -0.59 1.68 -4.65
N MET A 60 0.46 0.94 -4.96
CA MET A 60 0.68 -0.39 -4.40
C MET A 60 2.08 -0.45 -3.83
N HIS A 61 2.20 -0.69 -2.53
CA HIS A 61 3.49 -0.71 -1.85
C HIS A 61 3.55 -1.81 -0.81
N LYS A 62 4.76 -2.28 -0.54
CA LYS A 62 5.00 -3.18 0.59
C LYS A 62 4.99 -2.40 1.90
N GLY A 63 4.72 -3.11 3.00
CA GLY A 63 4.64 -2.47 4.30
C GLY A 63 5.90 -1.73 4.72
N THR A 64 7.07 -2.20 4.24
CA THR A 64 8.34 -1.55 4.55
C THR A 64 8.46 -0.15 3.97
N ALA A 65 7.68 0.18 2.94
CA ALA A 65 7.68 1.49 2.33
C ALA A 65 6.68 2.45 2.98
N LEU A 66 5.85 1.95 3.90
CA LEU A 66 4.74 2.70 4.47
C LEU A 66 4.99 3.06 5.92
N HIS A 67 4.46 4.21 6.34
CA HIS A 67 4.47 4.67 7.72
C HIS A 67 3.04 5.03 8.11
N LYS A 68 2.57 4.48 9.23
CA LYS A 68 1.22 4.75 9.69
C LYS A 68 1.13 6.18 10.21
N ILE A 69 0.05 6.87 9.83
CA ILE A 69 -0.31 8.17 10.39
C ILE A 69 -1.59 8.03 11.17
N ASP A 70 -1.65 8.66 12.29
CA ASP A 70 -2.86 8.67 13.12
C ASP A 70 -3.78 9.82 12.76
#